data_b7e9f810edc4c6867e4e51def127d7c3
#
_entry.id   b7e9f810edc4c6867e4e51def127d7c3
#
_cell.length_a   1.000
_cell.length_b   1.000
_cell.length_c   1.000
_cell.angle_alpha   90.00
_cell.angle_beta   90.00
_cell.angle_gamma   90.00
#
_symmetry.space_group_name_H-M   'P 1'
#
loop_
_entity.id
_entity.type
_entity.pdbx_description
1 polymer ?
#
loop_
_entity_poly.entity_id
_entity_poly.type
_entity_poly.pdbx_seq_one_letter_code
_entity_poly.pdbx_strand_id
1 'polypeptide(L)'
;MVDREELIIEKCAGKKVLHIGCCATPACKEECEKGTLLHLNLLKSASELWGLDMCREDITFLQDQYQVENLVVGDAELIDQLFPPGAFDVIVAGELIEHLGNPGLFLVGARGLLAPEGTIIVSVPNGIAFRRGLKSLSGRETVHPDHNFYFSRKTLSQMLLSCGYEMVDIHGFRMKRSEFFGAWISDLFASMFSQWACEGIIATARPSS
;
A
#
# COMPACT_ATOMS: atom_id res chain seq x y z
N MET A 1 1.32 -3.34 -16.96
CA MET A 1 0.73 -2.60 -15.83
C MET A 1 -0.41 -3.44 -15.27
N VAL A 2 -0.56 -3.44 -13.96
CA VAL A 2 -1.60 -4.21 -13.25
C VAL A 2 -2.66 -3.25 -12.70
N ASP A 3 -3.88 -3.76 -12.44
CA ASP A 3 -4.78 -3.11 -11.51
C ASP A 3 -4.30 -3.41 -10.09
N ARG A 4 -4.04 -2.35 -9.31
CA ARG A 4 -3.47 -2.47 -7.95
C ARG A 4 -4.40 -3.21 -7.00
N GLU A 5 -5.69 -2.85 -7.02
CA GLU A 5 -6.68 -3.41 -6.10
C GLU A 5 -7.00 -4.87 -6.44
N GLU A 6 -7.18 -5.17 -7.73
CA GLU A 6 -7.41 -6.55 -8.20
C GLU A 6 -6.24 -7.46 -7.79
N LEU A 7 -4.99 -7.02 -8.00
CA LEU A 7 -3.81 -7.78 -7.61
C LEU A 7 -3.76 -8.03 -6.10
N ILE A 8 -4.04 -7.01 -5.28
CA ILE A 8 -4.07 -7.15 -3.82
C ILE A 8 -5.16 -8.15 -3.41
N ILE A 9 -6.38 -7.99 -3.93
CA ILE A 9 -7.51 -8.87 -3.61
C ILE A 9 -7.21 -10.32 -4.01
N GLU A 10 -6.65 -10.55 -5.20
CA GLU A 10 -6.23 -11.88 -5.67
C GLU A 10 -5.22 -12.54 -4.71
N LYS A 11 -4.17 -11.80 -4.33
CA LYS A 11 -3.13 -12.31 -3.43
C LYS A 11 -3.62 -12.55 -2.00
N CYS A 12 -4.66 -11.87 -1.57
CA CYS A 12 -5.28 -11.99 -0.24
C CYS A 12 -6.39 -13.05 -0.16
N ALA A 13 -6.85 -13.57 -1.31
CA ALA A 13 -7.98 -14.51 -1.35
C ALA A 13 -7.71 -15.78 -0.55
N GLY A 14 -8.60 -16.10 0.41
CA GLY A 14 -8.51 -17.26 1.28
C GLY A 14 -7.35 -17.22 2.30
N LYS A 15 -6.71 -16.08 2.51
CA LYS A 15 -5.59 -15.88 3.41
C LYS A 15 -5.98 -15.16 4.68
N LYS A 16 -5.19 -15.32 5.74
CA LYS A 16 -5.22 -14.49 6.93
C LYS A 16 -4.40 -13.23 6.69
N VAL A 17 -5.09 -12.10 6.63
CA VAL A 17 -4.53 -10.82 6.14
C VAL A 17 -4.49 -9.77 7.25
N LEU A 18 -3.41 -8.99 7.29
CA LEU A 18 -3.31 -7.75 8.04
C LEU A 18 -3.21 -6.57 7.06
N HIS A 19 -4.17 -5.67 7.08
CA HIS A 19 -4.20 -4.48 6.25
C HIS A 19 -3.84 -3.23 7.08
N ILE A 20 -2.71 -2.61 6.76
CA ILE A 20 -2.19 -1.41 7.43
C ILE A 20 -2.63 -0.16 6.69
N GLY A 21 -3.05 0.88 7.42
CA GLY A 21 -3.70 2.06 6.83
C GLY A 21 -5.09 1.71 6.30
N CYS A 22 -5.82 0.87 7.04
CA CYS A 22 -7.05 0.23 6.56
C CYS A 22 -8.22 1.20 6.37
N CYS A 23 -8.16 2.39 6.96
CA CYS A 23 -9.21 3.40 6.86
C CYS A 23 -9.05 4.33 5.65
N ALA A 24 -7.87 4.38 5.02
CA ALA A 24 -7.58 5.33 3.93
C ALA A 24 -7.88 6.80 4.32
N THR A 25 -7.56 7.18 5.57
CA THR A 25 -7.78 8.54 6.10
C THR A 25 -7.07 9.60 5.24
N PRO A 26 -7.69 10.74 4.91
CA PRO A 26 -8.99 11.24 5.39
C PRO A 26 -10.19 10.83 4.53
N ALA A 27 -10.01 9.96 3.53
CA ALA A 27 -11.05 9.62 2.54
C ALA A 27 -11.98 8.48 3.00
N CYS A 28 -11.88 7.99 4.23
CA CYS A 28 -12.57 6.79 4.73
C CYS A 28 -14.06 6.77 4.40
N LYS A 29 -14.79 7.80 4.78
CA LYS A 29 -16.24 7.89 4.58
C LYS A 29 -16.61 7.93 3.09
N GLU A 30 -15.89 8.72 2.31
CA GLU A 30 -16.11 8.85 0.86
C GLU A 30 -15.85 7.53 0.14
N GLU A 31 -14.77 6.83 0.49
CA GLU A 31 -14.42 5.52 -0.09
C GLU A 31 -15.45 4.43 0.31
N CYS A 32 -15.97 4.48 1.53
CA CYS A 32 -17.05 3.60 1.97
C CYS A 32 -18.34 3.83 1.17
N GLU A 33 -18.76 5.08 1.01
CA GLU A 33 -19.97 5.44 0.27
C GLU A 33 -19.89 5.03 -1.21
N LYS A 34 -18.70 5.13 -1.80
CA LYS A 34 -18.42 4.70 -3.18
C LYS A 34 -18.24 3.18 -3.32
N GLY A 35 -18.10 2.46 -2.23
CA GLY A 35 -17.79 1.02 -2.24
C GLY A 35 -16.36 0.71 -2.74
N THR A 36 -15.46 1.67 -2.63
CA THR A 36 -14.08 1.58 -3.11
C THR A 36 -13.05 1.38 -1.99
N LEU A 37 -13.46 1.40 -0.72
CA LEU A 37 -12.53 1.15 0.38
C LEU A 37 -11.94 -0.26 0.29
N LEU A 38 -10.63 -0.34 0.11
CA LEU A 38 -9.92 -1.61 -0.08
C LEU A 38 -10.17 -2.58 1.08
N HIS A 39 -10.22 -2.10 2.32
CA HIS A 39 -10.46 -2.96 3.49
C HIS A 39 -11.81 -3.68 3.40
N LEU A 40 -12.89 -2.99 3.01
CA LEU A 40 -14.21 -3.61 2.82
C LEU A 40 -14.24 -4.60 1.64
N ASN A 41 -13.42 -4.37 0.62
CA ASN A 41 -13.30 -5.30 -0.50
C ASN A 41 -12.49 -6.55 -0.13
N LEU A 42 -11.45 -6.42 0.72
CA LEU A 42 -10.69 -7.54 1.25
C LEU A 42 -11.52 -8.45 2.17
N LEU A 43 -12.48 -7.89 2.94
CA LEU A 43 -13.41 -8.68 3.77
C LEU A 43 -14.19 -9.73 2.96
N LYS A 44 -14.40 -9.50 1.67
CA LYS A 44 -15.16 -10.41 0.80
C LYS A 44 -14.34 -11.60 0.32
N SER A 45 -13.00 -11.54 0.41
CA SER A 45 -12.10 -12.53 -0.19
C SER A 45 -11.13 -13.18 0.80
N ALA A 46 -10.69 -12.48 1.83
CA ALA A 46 -9.81 -13.01 2.87
C ALA A 46 -10.53 -14.05 3.73
N SER A 47 -9.80 -15.05 4.26
CA SER A 47 -10.36 -16.00 5.23
C SER A 47 -10.49 -15.38 6.62
N GLU A 48 -9.58 -14.46 6.96
CA GLU A 48 -9.58 -13.66 8.18
C GLU A 48 -8.89 -12.33 7.86
N LEU A 49 -9.51 -11.21 8.24
CA LEU A 49 -8.96 -9.89 7.98
C LEU A 49 -8.82 -9.09 9.27
N TRP A 50 -7.62 -8.56 9.48
CA TRP A 50 -7.31 -7.59 10.51
C TRP A 50 -6.97 -6.25 9.87
N GLY A 51 -7.33 -5.16 10.55
CA GLY A 51 -6.98 -3.81 10.14
C GLY A 51 -6.21 -3.06 11.22
N LEU A 52 -5.21 -2.28 10.82
CA LEU A 52 -4.50 -1.34 11.68
C LEU A 52 -4.54 0.04 11.07
N ASP A 53 -4.92 1.04 11.88
CA ASP A 53 -4.89 2.45 11.49
C ASP A 53 -4.62 3.34 12.71
N MET A 54 -4.05 4.51 12.50
CA MET A 54 -3.83 5.49 13.57
C MET A 54 -5.12 6.29 13.88
N CYS A 55 -6.03 6.40 12.93
CA CYS A 55 -7.24 7.20 13.04
C CYS A 55 -8.34 6.47 13.83
N ARG A 56 -8.42 6.73 15.13
CA ARG A 56 -9.45 6.15 16.01
C ARG A 56 -10.88 6.46 15.54
N GLU A 57 -11.10 7.66 15.00
CA GLU A 57 -12.44 8.08 14.55
C GLU A 57 -12.92 7.24 13.37
N ASP A 58 -12.05 7.00 12.39
CA ASP A 58 -12.38 6.19 11.22
C ASP A 58 -12.49 4.69 11.57
N ILE A 59 -11.67 4.18 12.49
CA ILE A 59 -11.82 2.83 13.05
C ILE A 59 -13.22 2.67 13.70
N THR A 60 -13.60 3.59 14.58
CA THR A 60 -14.91 3.56 15.22
C THR A 60 -16.04 3.66 14.20
N PHE A 61 -15.89 4.51 13.18
CA PHE A 61 -16.86 4.62 12.10
C PHE A 61 -17.03 3.29 11.33
N LEU A 62 -15.96 2.59 11.00
CA LEU A 62 -16.04 1.28 10.34
C LEU A 62 -16.69 0.21 11.23
N GLN A 63 -16.38 0.21 12.53
CA GLN A 63 -17.00 -0.71 13.50
C GLN A 63 -18.50 -0.47 13.64
N ASP A 64 -18.91 0.79 13.79
CA ASP A 64 -20.30 1.14 14.06
C ASP A 64 -21.21 1.05 12.83
N GLN A 65 -20.72 1.54 11.68
CA GLN A 65 -21.56 1.65 10.47
C GLN A 65 -21.47 0.43 9.56
N TYR A 66 -20.32 -0.25 9.53
CA TYR A 66 -20.08 -1.39 8.64
C TYR A 66 -19.86 -2.71 9.37
N GLN A 67 -19.96 -2.71 10.71
CA GLN A 67 -19.80 -3.90 11.58
C GLN A 67 -18.48 -4.64 11.31
N VAL A 68 -17.42 -3.86 11.00
CA VAL A 68 -16.09 -4.44 10.75
C VAL A 68 -15.45 -4.83 12.08
N GLU A 69 -15.12 -6.09 12.22
CA GLU A 69 -14.39 -6.64 13.36
C GLU A 69 -12.88 -6.58 13.15
N ASN A 70 -12.10 -6.96 14.18
CA ASN A 70 -10.63 -7.09 14.12
C ASN A 70 -9.91 -5.81 13.67
N LEU A 71 -10.39 -4.64 14.09
CA LEU A 71 -9.73 -3.36 13.85
C LEU A 71 -8.96 -2.91 15.10
N VAL A 72 -7.71 -2.50 14.90
CA VAL A 72 -6.78 -2.04 15.94
C VAL A 72 -6.37 -0.61 15.66
N VAL A 73 -6.46 0.25 16.69
CA VAL A 73 -5.89 1.60 16.63
C VAL A 73 -4.44 1.52 17.10
N GLY A 74 -3.49 1.91 16.25
CA GLY A 74 -2.09 1.87 16.61
C GLY A 74 -1.15 2.44 15.56
N ASP A 75 0.10 2.58 15.95
CA ASP A 75 1.18 3.05 15.09
C ASP A 75 1.82 1.87 14.34
N ALA A 76 1.90 1.98 13.02
CA ALA A 76 2.51 0.97 12.18
C ALA A 76 4.01 0.76 12.49
N GLU A 77 4.71 1.78 12.98
CA GLU A 77 6.12 1.66 13.37
C GLU A 77 6.32 0.81 14.63
N LEU A 78 5.26 0.56 15.41
CA LEU A 78 5.25 -0.29 16.61
C LEU A 78 4.47 -1.59 16.40
N ILE A 79 4.33 -2.04 15.15
CA ILE A 79 3.45 -3.14 14.74
C ILE A 79 3.80 -4.47 15.41
N ASP A 80 5.06 -4.72 15.72
CA ASP A 80 5.57 -5.90 16.42
C ASP A 80 5.08 -6.02 17.86
N GLN A 81 4.61 -4.91 18.45
CA GLN A 81 4.05 -4.87 19.81
C GLN A 81 2.52 -5.09 19.80
N LEU A 82 1.89 -5.00 18.64
CA LEU A 82 0.42 -5.04 18.50
C LEU A 82 -0.11 -6.43 18.11
N PHE A 83 0.72 -7.26 17.51
CA PHE A 83 0.31 -8.57 17.00
C PHE A 83 1.33 -9.66 17.34
N PRO A 84 0.88 -10.92 17.47
CA PRO A 84 1.79 -12.04 17.73
C PRO A 84 2.64 -12.38 16.50
N PRO A 85 3.88 -12.88 16.71
CA PRO A 85 4.74 -13.32 15.62
C PRO A 85 4.09 -14.44 14.77
N GLY A 86 4.38 -14.42 13.47
CA GLY A 86 3.93 -15.48 12.55
C GLY A 86 2.43 -15.56 12.34
N ALA A 87 1.69 -14.48 12.66
CA ALA A 87 0.21 -14.51 12.70
C ALA A 87 -0.46 -14.39 11.34
N PHE A 88 0.22 -13.88 10.31
CA PHE A 88 -0.43 -13.49 9.06
C PHE A 88 0.21 -14.14 7.84
N ASP A 89 -0.62 -14.60 6.91
CA ASP A 89 -0.18 -15.09 5.60
C ASP A 89 0.20 -13.94 4.67
N VAL A 90 -0.53 -12.81 4.77
CA VAL A 90 -0.30 -11.63 3.94
C VAL A 90 -0.41 -10.37 4.79
N ILE A 91 0.56 -9.48 4.65
CA ILE A 91 0.48 -8.11 5.18
C ILE A 91 0.37 -7.15 3.99
N VAL A 92 -0.63 -6.26 4.01
CA VAL A 92 -0.85 -5.24 2.97
C VAL A 92 -0.53 -3.87 3.53
N ALA A 93 0.42 -3.17 2.91
CA ALA A 93 0.81 -1.78 3.20
C ALA A 93 0.71 -0.96 1.92
N GLY A 94 -0.50 -0.48 1.63
CA GLY A 94 -0.79 0.24 0.40
C GLY A 94 -0.75 1.74 0.57
N GLU A 95 0.17 2.44 -0.12
CA GLU A 95 0.34 3.90 -0.01
C GLU A 95 0.54 4.33 1.46
N LEU A 96 1.41 3.61 2.16
CA LEU A 96 1.64 3.79 3.60
C LEU A 96 3.07 4.23 3.90
N ILE A 97 4.06 3.50 3.39
CA ILE A 97 5.45 3.61 3.86
C ILE A 97 6.10 4.95 3.53
N GLU A 98 5.58 5.67 2.54
CA GLU A 98 5.99 7.02 2.20
C GLU A 98 5.60 8.07 3.25
N HIS A 99 4.60 7.76 4.08
CA HIS A 99 4.10 8.62 5.16
C HIS A 99 4.82 8.38 6.49
N LEU A 100 5.45 7.22 6.68
CA LEU A 100 6.09 6.86 7.94
C LEU A 100 7.34 7.70 8.20
N GLY A 101 7.63 7.96 9.47
CA GLY A 101 8.89 8.56 9.91
C GLY A 101 10.06 7.59 9.75
N ASN A 102 9.82 6.31 10.02
CA ASN A 102 10.80 5.23 9.87
C ASN A 102 10.22 3.98 9.19
N PRO A 103 10.12 3.97 7.85
CA PRO A 103 9.60 2.82 7.12
C PRO A 103 10.41 1.53 7.32
N GLY A 104 11.70 1.65 7.65
CA GLY A 104 12.54 0.49 7.96
C GLY A 104 12.11 -0.21 9.26
N LEU A 105 11.74 0.55 10.28
CA LEU A 105 11.24 0.00 11.54
C LEU A 105 9.95 -0.79 11.32
N PHE A 106 8.99 -0.20 10.59
CA PHE A 106 7.77 -0.88 10.17
C PHE A 106 8.04 -2.19 9.42
N LEU A 107 8.91 -2.16 8.40
CA LEU A 107 9.20 -3.33 7.57
C LEU A 107 9.86 -4.46 8.39
N VAL A 108 10.77 -4.14 9.30
CA VAL A 108 11.40 -5.14 10.19
C VAL A 108 10.37 -5.74 11.15
N GLY A 109 9.51 -4.92 11.76
CA GLY A 109 8.43 -5.39 12.63
C GLY A 109 7.44 -6.28 11.88
N ALA A 110 6.97 -5.83 10.71
CA ALA A 110 6.04 -6.58 9.86
C ALA A 110 6.60 -7.94 9.43
N ARG A 111 7.92 -8.04 9.18
CA ARG A 111 8.57 -9.32 8.85
C ARG A 111 8.37 -10.37 9.94
N GLY A 112 8.45 -9.97 11.20
CA GLY A 112 8.26 -10.88 12.34
C GLY A 112 6.84 -11.41 12.48
N LEU A 113 5.86 -10.72 11.90
CA LEU A 113 4.44 -11.09 11.95
C LEU A 113 4.00 -12.04 10.84
N LEU A 114 4.84 -12.22 9.80
CA LEU A 114 4.54 -13.12 8.69
C LEU A 114 4.71 -14.58 9.08
N ALA A 115 3.76 -15.40 8.68
CA ALA A 115 3.86 -16.86 8.72
C ALA A 115 5.05 -17.36 7.86
N PRO A 116 5.53 -18.60 8.02
CA PRO A 116 6.73 -19.11 7.32
C PRO A 116 6.75 -18.89 5.80
N GLU A 117 5.61 -19.00 5.13
CA GLU A 117 5.47 -18.74 3.68
C GLU A 117 4.72 -17.43 3.39
N GLY A 118 4.61 -16.57 4.42
CA GLY A 118 3.86 -15.32 4.33
C GLY A 118 4.55 -14.29 3.45
N THR A 119 3.77 -13.34 2.95
CA THR A 119 4.25 -12.27 2.07
C THR A 119 3.79 -10.90 2.53
N ILE A 120 4.59 -9.88 2.24
CA ILE A 120 4.18 -8.48 2.35
C ILE A 120 3.91 -7.92 0.96
N ILE A 121 2.82 -7.16 0.83
CA ILE A 121 2.48 -6.39 -0.37
C ILE A 121 2.62 -4.92 -0.01
N VAL A 122 3.52 -4.23 -0.70
CA VAL A 122 3.77 -2.79 -0.49
C VAL A 122 3.49 -2.05 -1.78
N SER A 123 2.65 -1.02 -1.73
CA SER A 123 2.53 -0.09 -2.85
C SER A 123 2.89 1.33 -2.42
N VAL A 124 3.48 2.07 -3.37
CA VAL A 124 3.94 3.45 -3.17
C VAL A 124 3.80 4.27 -4.45
N PRO A 125 3.65 5.59 -4.35
CA PRO A 125 3.77 6.47 -5.50
C PRO A 125 5.17 6.39 -6.12
N ASN A 126 5.22 6.33 -7.45
CA ASN A 126 6.50 6.33 -8.16
C ASN A 126 7.10 7.74 -8.25
N GLY A 127 8.18 7.99 -7.51
CA GLY A 127 8.87 9.28 -7.48
C GLY A 127 9.44 9.73 -8.84
N ILE A 128 9.76 8.77 -9.73
CA ILE A 128 10.28 9.04 -11.08
C ILE A 128 9.22 8.92 -12.18
N ALA A 129 7.92 8.96 -11.82
CA ALA A 129 6.84 8.94 -12.80
C ALA A 129 7.00 10.05 -13.84
N PHE A 130 6.76 9.73 -15.12
CA PHE A 130 6.97 10.64 -16.25
C PHE A 130 6.28 12.01 -16.05
N ARG A 131 5.05 12.00 -15.54
CA ARG A 131 4.31 13.24 -15.27
C ARG A 131 4.96 14.11 -14.18
N ARG A 132 5.59 13.50 -13.17
CA ARG A 132 6.33 14.22 -12.14
C ARG A 132 7.60 14.85 -12.73
N GLY A 133 8.32 14.10 -13.58
CA GLY A 133 9.48 14.61 -14.32
C GLY A 133 9.14 15.83 -15.19
N LEU A 134 8.04 15.79 -15.94
CA LEU A 134 7.58 16.93 -16.75
C LEU A 134 7.25 18.17 -15.91
N LYS A 135 6.62 17.99 -14.74
CA LYS A 135 6.29 19.11 -13.85
C LYS A 135 7.54 19.71 -13.20
N SER A 136 8.53 18.90 -12.86
CA SER A 136 9.79 19.39 -12.29
C SER A 136 10.61 20.23 -13.30
N LEU A 137 10.47 20.01 -14.60
CA LEU A 137 11.07 20.89 -15.63
C LEU A 137 10.52 22.32 -15.57
N SER A 138 9.31 22.53 -15.03
CA SER A 138 8.74 23.86 -14.78
C SER A 138 9.06 24.44 -13.41
N GLY A 139 9.99 23.82 -12.66
CA GLY A 139 10.36 24.23 -11.30
C GLY A 139 9.31 23.89 -10.24
N ARG A 140 8.31 23.04 -10.57
CA ARG A 140 7.25 22.64 -9.64
C ARG A 140 7.49 21.24 -9.12
N GLU A 141 7.70 21.13 -7.83
CA GLU A 141 7.68 19.85 -7.13
C GLU A 141 6.23 19.47 -6.79
N THR A 142 5.80 18.26 -7.20
CA THR A 142 4.47 17.74 -6.91
C THR A 142 4.58 16.61 -5.90
N VAL A 143 4.63 16.98 -4.63
CA VAL A 143 4.63 16.05 -3.50
C VAL A 143 3.34 16.21 -2.73
N HIS A 144 2.83 15.12 -2.18
CA HIS A 144 1.80 15.23 -1.15
C HIS A 144 2.44 15.82 0.12
N PRO A 145 1.78 16.75 0.83
CA PRO A 145 2.38 17.40 2.02
C PRO A 145 2.86 16.42 3.08
N ASP A 146 2.18 15.28 3.21
CA ASP A 146 2.44 14.27 4.25
C ASP A 146 3.41 13.17 3.81
N HIS A 147 4.04 13.29 2.63
CA HIS A 147 5.04 12.32 2.19
C HIS A 147 6.42 12.66 2.73
N ASN A 148 7.00 11.76 3.51
CA ASN A 148 8.35 11.88 4.03
C ASN A 148 9.38 11.28 3.06
N PHE A 149 8.97 10.34 2.20
CA PHE A 149 9.86 9.60 1.31
C PHE A 149 9.38 9.55 -0.13
N TYR A 150 10.36 9.48 -1.05
CA TYR A 150 10.15 9.18 -2.45
C TYR A 150 10.71 7.81 -2.80
N PHE A 151 9.90 7.01 -3.45
CA PHE A 151 10.31 5.69 -3.91
C PHE A 151 10.38 5.62 -5.43
N SER A 152 11.39 4.94 -5.91
CA SER A 152 11.46 4.36 -7.24
C SER A 152 11.46 2.84 -7.11
N ARG A 153 11.29 2.11 -8.22
CA ARG A 153 11.43 0.66 -8.20
C ARG A 153 12.73 0.22 -7.51
N LYS A 154 13.84 0.86 -7.84
CA LYS A 154 15.15 0.50 -7.28
C LYS A 154 15.24 0.78 -5.78
N THR A 155 14.79 1.96 -5.33
CA THR A 155 14.87 2.32 -3.91
C THR A 155 13.91 1.52 -3.04
N LEU A 156 12.70 1.20 -3.55
CA LEU A 156 11.77 0.30 -2.87
C LEU A 156 12.35 -1.11 -2.73
N SER A 157 12.87 -1.68 -3.83
CA SER A 157 13.51 -3.00 -3.78
C SER A 157 14.70 -3.02 -2.83
N GLN A 158 15.54 -1.99 -2.84
CA GLN A 158 16.70 -1.91 -1.96
C GLN A 158 16.29 -1.81 -0.48
N MET A 159 15.24 -1.06 -0.17
CA MET A 159 14.72 -0.95 1.20
C MET A 159 14.19 -2.30 1.69
N LEU A 160 13.37 -2.99 0.89
CA LEU A 160 12.86 -4.33 1.23
C LEU A 160 14.01 -5.32 1.47
N LEU A 161 15.01 -5.36 0.57
CA LEU A 161 16.20 -6.19 0.75
C LEU A 161 16.97 -5.87 2.04
N SER A 162 17.16 -4.58 2.35
CA SER A 162 17.86 -4.14 3.56
C SER A 162 17.10 -4.48 4.85
N CYS A 163 15.77 -4.63 4.78
CA CYS A 163 14.92 -5.06 5.89
C CYS A 163 14.75 -6.59 5.98
N GLY A 164 15.51 -7.36 5.18
CA GLY A 164 15.52 -8.83 5.23
C GLY A 164 14.37 -9.49 4.46
N TYR A 165 13.96 -8.87 3.36
CA TYR A 165 13.01 -9.47 2.42
C TYR A 165 13.70 -9.86 1.12
N GLU A 166 13.18 -10.87 0.44
CA GLU A 166 13.47 -11.16 -0.95
C GLU A 166 12.25 -10.84 -1.82
N MET A 167 12.52 -10.32 -3.02
CA MET A 167 11.46 -9.91 -3.94
C MET A 167 10.82 -11.12 -4.61
N VAL A 168 9.49 -11.19 -4.57
CA VAL A 168 8.70 -12.17 -5.33
C VAL A 168 8.33 -11.57 -6.70
N ASP A 169 7.71 -10.41 -6.69
CA ASP A 169 7.37 -9.67 -7.90
C ASP A 169 7.33 -8.16 -7.65
N ILE A 170 7.37 -7.37 -8.74
CA ILE A 170 7.22 -5.93 -8.69
C ILE A 170 6.61 -5.42 -10.00
N HIS A 171 5.54 -4.65 -9.89
CA HIS A 171 4.77 -4.13 -11.01
C HIS A 171 4.57 -2.62 -10.93
N GLY A 172 4.34 -2.01 -12.07
CA GLY A 172 3.83 -0.65 -12.14
C GLY A 172 2.32 -0.63 -12.25
N PHE A 173 1.67 0.33 -11.62
CA PHE A 173 0.23 0.54 -11.74
C PHE A 173 -0.12 2.01 -12.00
N ARG A 174 -1.38 2.24 -12.42
CA ARG A 174 -1.96 3.58 -12.53
C ARG A 174 -2.75 3.90 -11.29
N MET A 175 -2.59 5.12 -10.78
CA MET A 175 -3.47 5.62 -9.73
C MET A 175 -4.85 5.95 -10.34
N LYS A 176 -5.92 5.49 -9.69
CA LYS A 176 -7.28 5.91 -10.01
C LYS A 176 -7.40 7.40 -9.68
N ARG A 177 -7.35 8.26 -10.69
CA ARG A 177 -7.60 9.70 -10.56
C ARG A 177 -8.83 10.09 -11.37
N SER A 178 -9.55 11.10 -10.85
CA SER A 178 -10.63 11.76 -11.57
C SER A 178 -10.19 12.15 -12.99
N GLU A 179 -11.08 11.95 -13.95
CA GLU A 179 -10.93 12.16 -15.38
C GLU A 179 -10.49 13.59 -15.74
N PHE A 180 -9.19 13.83 -15.75
CA PHE A 180 -8.66 15.03 -16.37
C PHE A 180 -8.33 14.72 -17.84
N PHE A 181 -9.07 15.35 -18.75
CA PHE A 181 -8.91 15.23 -20.20
C PHE A 181 -7.46 15.56 -20.60
N GLY A 182 -6.66 14.59 -20.90
CA GLY A 182 -5.22 14.73 -21.21
C GLY A 182 -4.33 13.81 -20.39
N ALA A 183 -4.81 13.23 -19.29
CA ALA A 183 -4.07 12.25 -18.52
C ALA A 183 -3.77 10.99 -19.35
N TRP A 184 -4.72 10.52 -20.16
CA TRP A 184 -4.59 9.32 -20.99
C TRP A 184 -3.51 9.42 -22.07
N ILE A 185 -3.29 10.61 -22.65
CA ILE A 185 -2.25 10.81 -23.69
C ILE A 185 -0.87 10.69 -23.08
N SER A 186 -0.64 11.34 -21.92
CA SER A 186 0.65 11.25 -21.22
C SER A 186 0.93 9.83 -20.72
N ASP A 187 -0.12 9.11 -20.31
CA ASP A 187 -0.01 7.74 -19.83
C ASP A 187 0.20 6.73 -20.96
N LEU A 188 -0.40 6.98 -22.12
CA LEU A 188 -0.16 6.17 -23.32
C LEU A 188 1.30 6.31 -23.78
N PHE A 189 1.83 7.53 -23.81
CA PHE A 189 3.25 7.78 -24.11
C PHE A 189 4.18 7.15 -23.09
N ALA A 190 3.89 7.31 -21.79
CA ALA A 190 4.68 6.70 -20.72
C ALA A 190 4.66 5.17 -20.80
N SER A 191 3.52 4.56 -21.11
CA SER A 191 3.39 3.10 -21.26
C SER A 191 4.11 2.55 -22.49
N MET A 192 4.24 3.34 -23.55
CA MET A 192 4.99 2.95 -24.77
C MET A 192 6.49 2.94 -24.55
N PHE A 193 7.01 3.82 -23.69
CA PHE A 193 8.46 3.98 -23.49
C PHE A 193 9.00 3.25 -22.28
N SER A 194 8.23 3.06 -21.21
CA SER A 194 8.63 2.26 -20.06
C SER A 194 7.46 1.99 -19.12
N GLN A 195 7.18 0.73 -18.85
CA GLN A 195 6.23 0.32 -17.79
C GLN A 195 6.61 0.86 -16.40
N TRP A 196 7.85 1.34 -16.23
CA TRP A 196 8.39 1.89 -14.98
C TRP A 196 8.16 3.40 -14.84
N ALA A 197 7.69 4.06 -15.89
CA ALA A 197 7.28 5.47 -15.85
C ALA A 197 5.85 5.68 -15.33
N CYS A 198 5.18 4.60 -14.87
CA CYS A 198 3.85 4.62 -14.30
C CYS A 198 3.77 5.41 -12.98
N GLU A 199 2.55 5.74 -12.54
CA GLU A 199 2.32 6.61 -11.38
C GLU A 199 2.60 5.94 -10.04
N GLY A 200 2.42 4.63 -9.93
CA GLY A 200 2.66 3.86 -8.71
C GLY A 200 3.43 2.56 -8.96
N ILE A 201 4.00 2.02 -7.92
CA ILE A 201 4.76 0.77 -7.88
C ILE A 201 4.16 -0.12 -6.80
N ILE A 202 3.89 -1.37 -7.12
CA ILE A 202 3.47 -2.39 -6.16
C ILE A 202 4.48 -3.53 -6.17
N ALA A 203 4.92 -3.94 -5.00
CA ALA A 203 5.88 -5.01 -4.78
C ALA A 203 5.30 -6.07 -3.86
N THR A 204 5.54 -7.33 -4.17
CA THR A 204 5.33 -8.46 -3.27
C THR A 204 6.69 -9.01 -2.86
N ALA A 205 6.90 -9.20 -1.56
CA ALA A 205 8.14 -9.73 -1.03
C ALA A 205 7.84 -10.73 0.10
N ARG A 206 8.81 -11.61 0.40
CA ARG A 206 8.73 -12.55 1.52
C ARG A 206 9.98 -12.46 2.39
N PRO A 207 9.95 -12.88 3.66
CA PRO A 207 11.16 -12.96 4.47
C PRO A 207 12.27 -13.74 3.75
N SER A 208 13.49 -13.19 3.75
CA SER A 208 14.67 -13.93 3.28
C SER A 208 15.02 -15.03 4.28
N SER A 209 15.40 -16.19 3.79
CA SER A 209 15.84 -17.34 4.59
C SER A 209 17.04 -17.05 5.45
#